data_7b966646578061a14bde2a6ba26e86f5
#
_entry.id   7b966646578061a14bde2a6ba26e86f5
#
_cell.length_a   1.000
_cell.length_b   1.000
_cell.length_c   1.000
_cell.angle_alpha   90.00
_cell.angle_beta   90.00
_cell.angle_gamma   90.00
#
_symmetry.space_group_name_H-M   'P 1'
#
loop_
_entity.id
_entity.type
_entity.pdbx_description
1 polymer ?
#
loop_
_entity_poly.entity_id
_entity_poly.type
_entity_poly.pdbx_seq_one_letter_code
_entity_poly.pdbx_strand_id
1 'polypeptide(L)'
;SYTQTAGIKYELLHTELAVFSEKGIMKSFSDSEVHTVLSNSGVKKKIFDIENKANEWYVTDLETAKNAIKAVKEGKEALHSSQVSKNKSPIVFRPEQKEAIDKTKKQFKKGKEMLWFAKMRFGKTLTALQVVKDFNFGRTLILTHRPVVDKGWFEDFGKIFYDRIDFNYGSKNKGKSFTGLEKEFKKDNYNYIYFASMQDLRGSGAVGGNFDKNNEVFSTDWDFIIVDEAHEGTQTELGQNVMKELAKESTKILHLSGTPFNLLDHYKEEEIYTWDYVMEQKAKTEWDLLHFGDPNPYASLPKLNIFTFDLGKLFTKYADEDVAFNFREFFRVDEDGSFIHEKDVISF
;
A
#
# COMPACT_ATOMS: atom_id res chain seq x y z
N SER A 1 -35.31 -15.29 -6.05
CA SER A 1 -34.20 -14.74 -6.83
C SER A 1 -33.08 -14.37 -5.87
N TYR A 2 -31.83 -14.37 -6.31
CA TYR A 2 -30.63 -14.05 -5.49
C TYR A 2 -30.71 -12.67 -4.82
N THR A 3 -31.37 -11.69 -5.45
CA THR A 3 -31.60 -10.36 -4.87
C THR A 3 -32.53 -10.42 -3.65
N GLN A 4 -33.50 -11.34 -3.64
CA GLN A 4 -34.38 -11.52 -2.48
C GLN A 4 -33.68 -12.22 -1.31
N THR A 5 -32.71 -13.08 -1.61
CA THR A 5 -31.99 -13.88 -0.60
C THR A 5 -30.85 -13.11 0.04
N ALA A 6 -30.14 -12.26 -0.71
CA ALA A 6 -28.96 -11.55 -0.25
C ALA A 6 -29.15 -10.02 -0.14
N GLY A 7 -30.24 -9.47 -0.68
CA GLY A 7 -30.48 -8.02 -0.71
C GLY A 7 -29.49 -7.21 -1.57
N ILE A 8 -28.67 -7.89 -2.39
CA ILE A 8 -27.59 -7.28 -3.16
C ILE A 8 -27.96 -7.28 -4.64
N LYS A 9 -27.72 -6.14 -5.31
CA LYS A 9 -27.78 -6.07 -6.77
C LYS A 9 -26.67 -6.94 -7.35
N TYR A 10 -26.97 -7.69 -8.38
CA TYR A 10 -26.02 -8.54 -9.08
C TYR A 10 -26.07 -8.29 -10.59
N GLU A 11 -24.96 -8.57 -11.25
CA GLU A 11 -24.82 -8.57 -12.70
C GLU A 11 -24.54 -10.00 -13.17
N LEU A 12 -25.23 -10.43 -14.24
CA LEU A 12 -25.01 -11.74 -14.83
C LEU A 12 -23.84 -11.68 -15.82
N LEU A 13 -22.67 -12.18 -15.41
CA LEU A 13 -21.44 -12.13 -16.19
C LEU A 13 -21.26 -13.35 -17.10
N HIS A 14 -21.84 -14.50 -16.74
CA HIS A 14 -21.68 -15.75 -17.48
C HIS A 14 -22.84 -16.71 -17.23
N THR A 15 -23.24 -17.44 -18.26
CA THR A 15 -24.16 -18.59 -18.18
C THR A 15 -23.62 -19.74 -19.00
N GLU A 16 -23.81 -20.94 -18.50
CA GLU A 16 -23.34 -22.16 -19.13
C GLU A 16 -24.29 -23.31 -18.80
N LEU A 17 -24.47 -24.26 -19.72
CA LEU A 17 -25.26 -25.46 -19.48
C LEU A 17 -24.55 -26.37 -18.47
N ALA A 18 -25.26 -26.76 -17.42
CA ALA A 18 -24.78 -27.66 -16.37
C ALA A 18 -24.80 -29.12 -16.82
N VAL A 19 -24.18 -29.40 -17.99
CA VAL A 19 -24.10 -30.74 -18.57
C VAL A 19 -22.71 -31.01 -19.13
N PHE A 20 -22.32 -32.28 -19.13
CA PHE A 20 -21.09 -32.74 -19.73
C PHE A 20 -21.26 -34.17 -20.28
N SER A 21 -20.39 -34.59 -21.18
CA SER A 21 -20.40 -35.96 -21.73
C SER A 21 -19.32 -36.81 -21.08
N GLU A 22 -19.70 -37.90 -20.46
CA GLU A 22 -18.78 -38.91 -19.93
C GLU A 22 -19.02 -40.25 -20.65
N LYS A 23 -18.01 -40.74 -21.35
CA LYS A 23 -18.10 -42.00 -22.12
C LYS A 23 -19.30 -42.07 -23.07
N GLY A 24 -19.66 -40.92 -23.67
CA GLY A 24 -20.79 -40.81 -24.60
C GLY A 24 -22.17 -40.66 -23.95
N ILE A 25 -22.24 -40.62 -22.62
CA ILE A 25 -23.46 -40.41 -21.84
C ILE A 25 -23.50 -38.98 -21.35
N MET A 26 -24.62 -38.28 -21.62
CA MET A 26 -24.82 -36.92 -21.08
C MET A 26 -25.20 -36.99 -19.62
N LYS A 27 -24.44 -36.29 -18.79
CA LYS A 27 -24.66 -36.11 -17.34
C LYS A 27 -24.89 -34.65 -17.01
N SER A 28 -25.69 -34.39 -15.97
CA SER A 28 -25.85 -33.04 -15.40
C SER A 28 -25.09 -32.95 -14.09
N PHE A 29 -24.68 -31.75 -13.74
CA PHE A 29 -24.12 -31.41 -12.44
C PHE A 29 -24.89 -30.26 -11.80
N SER A 30 -24.77 -30.12 -10.48
CA SER A 30 -25.39 -29.08 -9.71
C SER A 30 -24.40 -27.97 -9.35
N ASP A 31 -24.90 -26.82 -8.93
CA ASP A 31 -24.11 -25.72 -8.39
C ASP A 31 -23.32 -26.11 -7.13
N SER A 32 -23.88 -27.05 -6.33
CA SER A 32 -23.22 -27.56 -5.11
C SER A 32 -21.89 -28.28 -5.43
N GLU A 33 -21.76 -28.92 -6.59
CA GLU A 33 -20.50 -29.56 -7.02
C GLU A 33 -19.45 -28.49 -7.37
N VAL A 34 -19.87 -27.39 -8.00
CA VAL A 34 -18.98 -26.23 -8.27
C VAL A 34 -18.57 -25.58 -6.95
N HIS A 35 -19.48 -25.44 -6.00
CA HIS A 35 -19.19 -24.92 -4.66
C HIS A 35 -18.20 -25.81 -3.91
N THR A 36 -18.30 -27.12 -4.07
CA THR A 36 -17.36 -28.08 -3.47
C THR A 36 -15.94 -27.88 -4.06
N VAL A 37 -15.83 -27.79 -5.38
CA VAL A 37 -14.55 -27.53 -6.05
C VAL A 37 -13.94 -26.22 -5.58
N LEU A 38 -14.71 -25.14 -5.50
CA LEU A 38 -14.23 -23.84 -5.01
C LEU A 38 -13.74 -23.92 -3.57
N SER A 39 -14.51 -24.59 -2.68
CA SER A 39 -14.16 -24.78 -1.26
C SER A 39 -12.88 -25.60 -1.11
N ASN A 40 -12.76 -26.72 -1.81
CA ASN A 40 -11.57 -27.57 -1.81
C ASN A 40 -10.33 -26.87 -2.36
N SER A 41 -10.54 -25.86 -3.21
CA SER A 41 -9.49 -25.01 -3.81
C SER A 41 -9.11 -23.84 -2.91
N GLY A 42 -9.66 -23.72 -1.70
CA GLY A 42 -9.35 -22.66 -0.74
C GLY A 42 -10.01 -21.32 -1.04
N VAL A 43 -10.98 -21.27 -1.96
CA VAL A 43 -11.77 -20.05 -2.25
C VAL A 43 -12.71 -19.79 -1.08
N LYS A 44 -12.65 -18.57 -0.52
CA LYS A 44 -13.44 -18.21 0.67
C LYS A 44 -14.88 -17.91 0.32
N LYS A 45 -15.80 -18.39 1.14
CA LYS A 45 -17.20 -17.98 1.09
C LYS A 45 -17.35 -16.54 1.55
N LYS A 46 -18.27 -15.81 0.91
CA LYS A 46 -18.69 -14.49 1.37
C LYS A 46 -19.58 -14.68 2.60
N ILE A 47 -19.18 -14.05 3.70
CA ILE A 47 -19.97 -13.99 4.93
C ILE A 47 -20.74 -12.65 4.85
N PHE A 48 -22.05 -12.73 4.96
CA PHE A 48 -22.95 -11.59 5.14
C PHE A 48 -23.21 -11.40 6.63
N ASP A 49 -23.90 -10.33 7.01
CA ASP A 49 -24.24 -10.07 8.40
C ASP A 49 -25.08 -11.21 9.03
N ILE A 50 -25.10 -11.25 10.37
CA ILE A 50 -25.66 -12.34 11.19
C ILE A 50 -27.12 -12.71 10.80
N GLU A 51 -27.88 -11.78 10.25
CA GLU A 51 -29.26 -11.98 9.82
C GLU A 51 -29.39 -12.58 8.40
N ASN A 52 -28.34 -12.55 7.60
CA ASN A 52 -28.34 -13.01 6.22
C ASN A 52 -27.68 -14.38 6.10
N LYS A 53 -28.50 -15.43 5.97
CA LYS A 53 -28.05 -16.84 5.88
C LYS A 53 -27.62 -17.27 4.48
N ALA A 54 -27.37 -16.33 3.54
CA ALA A 54 -26.92 -16.69 2.20
C ALA A 54 -25.50 -17.30 2.25
N ASN A 55 -25.37 -18.59 1.97
CA ASN A 55 -24.13 -19.36 2.07
C ASN A 55 -23.60 -19.85 0.71
N GLU A 56 -24.18 -19.40 -0.38
CA GLU A 56 -23.87 -19.81 -1.76
C GLU A 56 -22.89 -18.86 -2.47
N TRP A 57 -22.45 -17.80 -1.81
CA TRP A 57 -21.60 -16.77 -2.39
C TRP A 57 -20.12 -17.02 -2.07
N TYR A 58 -19.30 -16.87 -3.11
CA TYR A 58 -17.85 -17.01 -3.01
C TYR A 58 -17.16 -15.70 -3.42
N VAL A 59 -16.05 -15.40 -2.75
CA VAL A 59 -15.20 -14.26 -3.11
C VAL A 59 -14.18 -14.76 -4.14
N THR A 60 -14.54 -14.63 -5.43
CA THR A 60 -13.74 -15.14 -6.55
C THR A 60 -13.92 -14.26 -7.79
N ASP A 61 -13.09 -14.47 -8.80
CA ASP A 61 -13.24 -13.86 -10.11
C ASP A 61 -13.94 -14.82 -11.11
N LEU A 62 -14.35 -14.23 -12.24
CA LEU A 62 -15.07 -14.96 -13.26
C LEU A 62 -14.26 -16.13 -13.84
N GLU A 63 -12.94 -15.97 -13.99
CA GLU A 63 -12.08 -17.00 -14.57
C GLU A 63 -11.91 -18.20 -13.64
N THR A 64 -11.72 -17.96 -12.36
CA THR A 64 -11.72 -19.02 -11.33
C THR A 64 -13.06 -19.74 -11.28
N ALA A 65 -14.19 -19.02 -11.38
CA ALA A 65 -15.51 -19.62 -11.41
C ALA A 65 -15.70 -20.52 -12.64
N LYS A 66 -15.29 -20.07 -13.82
CA LYS A 66 -15.29 -20.89 -15.06
C LYS A 66 -14.39 -22.12 -14.95
N ASN A 67 -13.19 -21.96 -14.36
CA ASN A 67 -12.28 -23.08 -14.13
C ASN A 67 -12.90 -24.12 -13.17
N ALA A 68 -13.65 -23.68 -12.15
CA ALA A 68 -14.37 -24.59 -11.26
C ALA A 68 -15.46 -25.37 -11.99
N ILE A 69 -16.24 -24.72 -12.85
CA ILE A 69 -17.24 -25.39 -13.70
C ILE A 69 -16.55 -26.43 -14.62
N LYS A 70 -15.43 -26.04 -15.24
CA LYS A 70 -14.64 -26.94 -16.08
C LYS A 70 -14.10 -28.13 -15.30
N ALA A 71 -13.61 -27.92 -14.09
CA ALA A 71 -13.10 -28.98 -13.20
C ALA A 71 -14.19 -29.99 -12.85
N VAL A 72 -15.43 -29.53 -12.57
CA VAL A 72 -16.57 -30.44 -12.35
C VAL A 72 -16.83 -31.28 -13.61
N LYS A 73 -16.84 -30.67 -14.80
CA LYS A 73 -17.03 -31.39 -16.08
C LYS A 73 -15.92 -32.41 -16.36
N GLU A 74 -14.72 -32.17 -15.82
CA GLU A 74 -13.56 -33.06 -15.93
C GLU A 74 -13.46 -34.07 -14.78
N GLY A 75 -14.43 -34.09 -13.86
CA GLY A 75 -14.46 -34.98 -12.70
C GLY A 75 -13.37 -34.67 -11.65
N LYS A 76 -12.89 -33.43 -11.59
CA LYS A 76 -11.88 -32.97 -10.63
C LYS A 76 -12.55 -32.40 -9.38
N GLU A 77 -12.02 -32.72 -8.21
CA GLU A 77 -12.56 -32.26 -6.93
C GLU A 77 -11.96 -30.93 -6.44
N ALA A 78 -10.89 -30.45 -7.08
CA ALA A 78 -10.25 -29.17 -6.78
C ALA A 78 -9.51 -28.60 -8.00
N LEU A 79 -9.27 -27.30 -7.99
CA LEU A 79 -8.43 -26.60 -8.95
C LEU A 79 -6.94 -26.72 -8.61
N HIS A 80 -6.08 -26.73 -9.63
CA HIS A 80 -4.66 -26.48 -9.40
C HIS A 80 -4.44 -25.05 -8.89
N SER A 81 -3.40 -24.84 -8.08
CA SER A 81 -3.06 -23.51 -7.52
C SER A 81 -2.86 -22.42 -8.57
N SER A 82 -2.50 -22.80 -9.80
CA SER A 82 -2.41 -21.89 -10.95
C SER A 82 -3.76 -21.52 -11.57
N GLN A 83 -4.82 -22.27 -11.28
CA GLN A 83 -6.17 -22.05 -11.80
C GLN A 83 -7.07 -21.30 -10.82
N VAL A 84 -6.63 -21.19 -9.56
CA VAL A 84 -7.24 -20.31 -8.56
C VAL A 84 -6.50 -19.00 -8.66
N SER A 85 -7.12 -18.00 -9.26
CA SER A 85 -6.58 -16.67 -9.13
C SER A 85 -6.67 -16.33 -7.63
N LYS A 86 -5.55 -15.98 -7.04
CA LYS A 86 -5.53 -15.40 -5.69
C LYS A 86 -6.40 -14.16 -5.80
N ASN A 87 -7.57 -14.16 -5.18
CA ASN A 87 -8.60 -13.12 -5.26
C ASN A 87 -7.98 -11.73 -5.37
N LYS A 88 -7.89 -11.26 -6.59
CA LYS A 88 -7.42 -9.93 -6.91
C LYS A 88 -8.63 -9.14 -7.38
N SER A 89 -9.55 -8.89 -6.44
CA SER A 89 -10.60 -7.90 -6.71
C SER A 89 -9.91 -6.59 -7.07
N PRO A 90 -10.33 -5.91 -8.14
CA PRO A 90 -9.80 -4.60 -8.47
C PRO A 90 -9.83 -3.73 -7.23
N ILE A 91 -8.72 -3.06 -6.94
CA ILE A 91 -8.67 -2.14 -5.81
C ILE A 91 -9.62 -0.99 -6.11
N VAL A 92 -10.59 -0.81 -5.22
CA VAL A 92 -11.47 0.35 -5.26
C VAL A 92 -10.82 1.46 -4.45
N PHE A 93 -10.25 2.42 -5.15
CA PHE A 93 -9.67 3.61 -4.51
C PHE A 93 -10.77 4.52 -3.96
N ARG A 94 -10.57 5.02 -2.76
CA ARG A 94 -11.42 6.05 -2.15
C ARG A 94 -11.31 7.37 -2.92
N PRO A 95 -12.29 8.28 -2.77
CA PRO A 95 -12.30 9.56 -3.50
C PRO A 95 -10.99 10.35 -3.38
N GLU A 96 -10.48 10.50 -2.17
CA GLU A 96 -9.24 11.23 -1.90
C GLU A 96 -8.00 10.57 -2.53
N GLN A 97 -7.98 9.24 -2.62
CA GLN A 97 -6.89 8.54 -3.30
C GLN A 97 -6.91 8.79 -4.81
N LYS A 98 -8.10 8.81 -5.42
CA LYS A 98 -8.28 9.17 -6.83
C LYS A 98 -7.88 10.62 -7.08
N GLU A 99 -8.26 11.53 -6.19
CA GLU A 99 -7.88 12.93 -6.25
C GLU A 99 -6.36 13.13 -6.18
N ALA A 100 -5.67 12.42 -5.27
CA ALA A 100 -4.21 12.44 -5.19
C ALA A 100 -3.55 11.99 -6.50
N ILE A 101 -4.04 10.89 -7.10
CA ILE A 101 -3.56 10.39 -8.39
C ILE A 101 -3.78 11.44 -9.48
N ASP A 102 -4.98 12.01 -9.57
CA ASP A 102 -5.34 12.98 -10.61
C ASP A 102 -4.57 14.29 -10.46
N LYS A 103 -4.38 14.79 -9.23
CA LYS A 103 -3.55 15.98 -8.97
C LYS A 103 -2.10 15.71 -9.38
N THR A 104 -1.55 14.54 -9.05
CA THR A 104 -0.20 14.14 -9.45
C THR A 104 -0.07 14.05 -10.97
N LYS A 105 -1.07 13.47 -11.66
CA LYS A 105 -1.09 13.43 -13.14
C LYS A 105 -1.09 14.83 -13.77
N LYS A 106 -1.83 15.76 -13.19
CA LYS A 106 -1.87 17.17 -13.67
C LYS A 106 -0.52 17.85 -13.41
N GLN A 107 0.06 17.65 -12.22
CA GLN A 107 1.33 18.26 -11.83
C GLN A 107 2.47 17.75 -12.71
N PHE A 108 2.57 16.46 -12.97
CA PHE A 108 3.65 15.90 -13.78
C PHE A 108 3.62 16.27 -15.27
N LYS A 109 2.53 16.87 -15.75
CA LYS A 109 2.49 17.50 -17.08
C LYS A 109 3.22 18.86 -17.11
N LYS A 110 3.33 19.54 -15.97
CA LYS A 110 3.89 20.90 -15.86
C LYS A 110 5.24 20.92 -15.15
N GLY A 111 5.40 20.08 -14.14
CA GLY A 111 6.57 20.00 -13.28
C GLY A 111 7.05 18.57 -13.09
N LYS A 112 8.03 18.39 -12.24
CA LYS A 112 8.65 17.10 -11.99
C LYS A 112 8.52 16.60 -10.56
N GLU A 113 8.06 17.44 -9.65
CA GLU A 113 7.97 17.11 -8.22
C GLU A 113 6.54 17.19 -7.70
N MET A 114 6.21 16.32 -6.78
CA MET A 114 4.93 16.26 -6.08
C MET A 114 5.16 15.79 -4.65
N LEU A 115 4.53 16.44 -3.69
CA LEU A 115 4.50 16.03 -2.29
C LEU A 115 3.10 15.59 -1.89
N TRP A 116 2.97 14.39 -1.33
CA TRP A 116 1.76 13.97 -0.65
C TRP A 116 1.92 14.11 0.87
N PHE A 117 1.29 15.13 1.42
CA PHE A 117 1.02 15.24 2.85
C PHE A 117 -0.21 14.40 3.17
N ALA A 118 -0.01 13.13 3.39
CA ALA A 118 -1.11 12.19 3.60
C ALA A 118 -0.87 11.39 4.89
N LYS A 119 -1.82 11.52 5.81
CA LYS A 119 -1.77 10.86 7.12
C LYS A 119 -1.57 9.34 7.02
N MET A 120 -1.19 8.73 8.12
CA MET A 120 -1.12 7.27 8.25
C MET A 120 -2.46 6.62 7.87
N ARG A 121 -2.43 5.46 7.19
CA ARG A 121 -3.60 4.72 6.69
C ARG A 121 -4.36 5.39 5.54
N PHE A 122 -3.83 6.42 4.94
CA PHE A 122 -4.30 6.92 3.64
C PHE A 122 -4.22 5.85 2.55
N GLY A 123 -3.23 4.95 2.62
CA GLY A 123 -2.92 3.98 1.57
C GLY A 123 -1.90 4.50 0.57
N LYS A 124 -0.95 5.33 1.03
CA LYS A 124 0.11 5.96 0.20
C LYS A 124 0.76 4.97 -0.76
N THR A 125 1.17 3.81 -0.28
CA THR A 125 1.84 2.76 -1.07
C THR A 125 1.01 2.31 -2.27
N LEU A 126 -0.23 1.86 -2.05
CA LEU A 126 -1.13 1.42 -3.12
C LEU A 126 -1.42 2.55 -4.12
N THR A 127 -1.67 3.74 -3.61
CA THR A 127 -2.01 4.92 -4.43
C THR A 127 -0.82 5.37 -5.27
N ALA A 128 0.41 5.35 -4.72
CA ALA A 128 1.63 5.69 -5.46
C ALA A 128 1.96 4.64 -6.53
N LEU A 129 1.77 3.35 -6.25
CA LEU A 129 1.91 2.28 -7.24
C LEU A 129 0.90 2.40 -8.39
N GLN A 130 -0.31 2.91 -8.11
CA GLN A 130 -1.27 3.21 -9.17
C GLN A 130 -0.78 4.34 -10.08
N VAL A 131 -0.11 5.37 -9.53
CA VAL A 131 0.54 6.40 -10.36
C VAL A 131 1.59 5.79 -11.29
N VAL A 132 2.43 4.88 -10.80
CA VAL A 132 3.41 4.16 -11.64
C VAL A 132 2.71 3.43 -12.79
N LYS A 133 1.65 2.69 -12.48
CA LYS A 133 0.86 1.92 -13.47
C LYS A 133 0.22 2.84 -14.51
N ASP A 134 -0.38 3.95 -14.08
CA ASP A 134 -1.10 4.88 -14.94
C ASP A 134 -0.20 5.64 -15.92
N PHE A 135 1.02 5.99 -15.47
CA PHE A 135 2.03 6.62 -16.34
C PHE A 135 2.82 5.61 -17.17
N ASN A 136 2.74 4.34 -16.81
CA ASN A 136 3.51 3.28 -17.44
C ASN A 136 5.03 3.53 -17.41
N PHE A 137 5.54 4.05 -16.27
CA PHE A 137 6.97 4.32 -16.12
C PHE A 137 7.81 3.04 -16.32
N GLY A 138 8.84 3.15 -17.14
CA GLY A 138 9.72 2.01 -17.48
C GLY A 138 10.61 1.60 -16.30
N ARG A 139 11.21 2.58 -15.64
CA ARG A 139 12.11 2.40 -14.49
C ARG A 139 11.65 3.24 -13.32
N THR A 140 11.19 2.59 -12.28
CA THR A 140 10.76 3.26 -11.05
C THR A 140 11.63 2.84 -9.87
N LEU A 141 12.13 3.81 -9.12
CA LEU A 141 12.85 3.59 -7.87
C LEU A 141 11.98 3.95 -6.68
N ILE A 142 11.88 3.06 -5.70
CA ILE A 142 11.30 3.35 -4.39
C ILE A 142 12.44 3.52 -3.40
N LEU A 143 12.47 4.67 -2.75
CA LEU A 143 13.40 4.99 -1.67
C LEU A 143 12.65 5.11 -0.36
N THR A 144 13.09 4.41 0.66
CA THR A 144 12.58 4.56 2.02
C THR A 144 13.71 4.81 3.00
N HIS A 145 13.42 5.39 4.14
CA HIS A 145 14.44 5.55 5.17
C HIS A 145 14.87 4.19 5.73
N ARG A 146 13.94 3.26 5.92
CA ARG A 146 14.16 1.95 6.56
C ARG A 146 13.91 0.79 5.59
N PRO A 147 14.80 -0.23 5.56
CA PRO A 147 14.64 -1.38 4.65
C PRO A 147 13.47 -2.32 5.02
N VAL A 148 12.95 -2.24 6.25
CA VAL A 148 11.93 -3.17 6.79
C VAL A 148 10.59 -3.10 6.03
N VAL A 149 10.27 -1.98 5.39
CA VAL A 149 9.00 -1.78 4.68
C VAL A 149 8.93 -2.39 3.28
N ASP A 150 10.05 -2.94 2.77
CA ASP A 150 10.12 -3.64 1.46
C ASP A 150 9.02 -4.69 1.27
N LYS A 151 8.72 -5.47 2.32
CA LYS A 151 7.67 -6.49 2.26
C LYS A 151 6.29 -5.89 1.92
N GLY A 152 5.94 -4.75 2.51
CA GLY A 152 4.66 -4.07 2.26
C GLY A 152 4.56 -3.57 0.81
N TRP A 153 5.62 -2.97 0.28
CA TRP A 153 5.69 -2.52 -1.10
C TRP A 153 5.57 -3.68 -2.09
N PHE A 154 6.25 -4.81 -1.81
CA PHE A 154 6.16 -6.00 -2.64
C PHE A 154 4.75 -6.62 -2.66
N GLU A 155 4.09 -6.70 -1.51
CA GLU A 155 2.72 -7.20 -1.42
C GLU A 155 1.73 -6.30 -2.15
N ASP A 156 1.87 -4.98 -2.03
CA ASP A 156 1.00 -4.01 -2.69
C ASP A 156 1.28 -3.92 -4.20
N PHE A 157 2.54 -4.11 -4.62
CA PHE A 157 2.87 -4.32 -6.05
C PHE A 157 2.07 -5.47 -6.61
N GLY A 158 2.04 -6.63 -5.95
CA GLY A 158 1.27 -7.79 -6.37
C GLY A 158 -0.24 -7.56 -6.47
N LYS A 159 -0.78 -6.56 -5.73
CA LYS A 159 -2.21 -6.17 -5.80
C LYS A 159 -2.49 -5.22 -6.96
N ILE A 160 -1.60 -4.25 -7.23
CA ILE A 160 -1.79 -3.22 -8.26
C ILE A 160 -1.48 -3.78 -9.66
N PHE A 161 -0.41 -4.56 -9.79
CA PHE A 161 0.08 -5.03 -11.10
C PHE A 161 -0.33 -6.47 -11.44
N TYR A 162 -1.37 -7.00 -10.81
CA TYR A 162 -1.82 -8.37 -11.03
C TYR A 162 -2.20 -8.67 -12.50
N ASP A 163 -2.63 -7.67 -13.22
CA ASP A 163 -3.05 -7.69 -14.63
C ASP A 163 -1.94 -7.23 -15.60
N ARG A 164 -0.73 -6.93 -15.10
CA ARG A 164 0.41 -6.41 -15.87
C ARG A 164 1.59 -7.37 -15.76
N ILE A 165 1.68 -8.29 -16.73
CA ILE A 165 2.79 -9.25 -16.81
C ILE A 165 4.11 -8.60 -17.28
N ASP A 166 4.02 -7.41 -17.84
CA ASP A 166 5.11 -6.59 -18.35
C ASP A 166 5.76 -5.71 -17.27
N PHE A 167 5.34 -5.85 -15.99
CA PHE A 167 5.95 -5.17 -14.84
C PHE A 167 6.60 -6.17 -13.89
N ASN A 168 7.81 -5.85 -13.47
CA ASN A 168 8.57 -6.62 -12.50
C ASN A 168 8.87 -5.80 -11.23
N TYR A 169 9.12 -6.50 -10.14
CA TYR A 169 9.55 -5.90 -8.88
C TYR A 169 10.86 -6.55 -8.42
N GLY A 170 11.73 -5.74 -7.87
CA GLY A 170 12.96 -6.23 -7.28
C GLY A 170 13.47 -5.38 -6.13
N SER A 171 14.21 -6.02 -5.26
CA SER A 171 14.96 -5.43 -4.16
C SER A 171 16.13 -6.34 -3.79
N LYS A 172 16.90 -5.98 -2.77
CA LYS A 172 17.92 -6.90 -2.21
C LYS A 172 17.32 -8.17 -1.61
N ASN A 173 16.06 -8.12 -1.13
CA ASN A 173 15.46 -9.20 -0.34
C ASN A 173 14.24 -9.84 -1.02
N LYS A 174 13.61 -9.19 -1.99
CA LYS A 174 12.36 -9.62 -2.61
C LYS A 174 12.40 -9.44 -4.12
N GLY A 175 11.69 -10.32 -4.82
CA GLY A 175 11.57 -10.26 -6.27
C GLY A 175 12.87 -10.56 -7.00
N LYS A 176 13.15 -9.82 -8.07
CA LYS A 176 14.32 -10.01 -8.93
C LYS A 176 15.51 -9.16 -8.49
N SER A 177 16.72 -9.60 -8.81
CA SER A 177 17.92 -8.78 -8.63
C SER A 177 17.89 -7.57 -9.58
N PHE A 178 18.63 -6.51 -9.22
CA PHE A 178 18.72 -5.31 -10.05
C PHE A 178 19.22 -5.62 -11.47
N THR A 179 20.30 -6.37 -11.59
CA THR A 179 20.86 -6.81 -12.88
C THR A 179 19.85 -7.62 -13.69
N GLY A 180 19.04 -8.46 -13.03
CA GLY A 180 17.97 -9.22 -13.69
C GLY A 180 16.88 -8.32 -14.27
N LEU A 181 16.46 -7.30 -13.53
CA LEU A 181 15.47 -6.30 -13.98
C LEU A 181 15.97 -5.51 -15.18
N GLU A 182 17.20 -5.00 -15.13
CA GLU A 182 17.81 -4.24 -16.22
C GLU A 182 17.98 -5.10 -17.50
N LYS A 183 18.32 -6.38 -17.34
CA LYS A 183 18.41 -7.31 -18.48
C LYS A 183 17.06 -7.49 -19.17
N GLU A 184 15.99 -7.70 -18.41
CA GLU A 184 14.66 -7.88 -18.97
C GLU A 184 14.10 -6.58 -19.55
N PHE A 185 14.37 -5.43 -18.93
CA PHE A 185 14.02 -4.13 -19.48
C PHE A 185 14.66 -3.91 -20.85
N LYS A 186 15.96 -4.17 -20.98
CA LYS A 186 16.71 -3.98 -22.25
C LYS A 186 16.35 -4.99 -23.34
N LYS A 187 16.06 -6.24 -22.95
CA LYS A 187 15.79 -7.32 -23.91
C LYS A 187 14.33 -7.44 -24.28
N ASP A 188 13.46 -7.38 -23.28
CA ASP A 188 12.05 -7.79 -23.39
C ASP A 188 11.08 -6.61 -23.19
N ASN A 189 11.61 -5.40 -22.94
CA ASN A 189 10.85 -4.16 -22.69
C ASN A 189 9.95 -4.27 -21.45
N TYR A 190 10.37 -5.03 -20.44
CA TYR A 190 9.61 -5.18 -19.18
C TYR A 190 9.91 -4.06 -18.24
N ASN A 191 8.91 -3.27 -17.92
CA ASN A 191 8.99 -2.21 -16.93
C ASN A 191 9.29 -2.80 -15.53
N TYR A 192 9.92 -2.02 -14.68
CA TYR A 192 10.20 -2.50 -13.35
C TYR A 192 10.16 -1.43 -12.27
N ILE A 193 9.95 -1.91 -11.04
CA ILE A 193 10.06 -1.15 -9.81
C ILE A 193 11.18 -1.78 -8.99
N TYR A 194 12.16 -0.96 -8.61
CA TYR A 194 13.24 -1.37 -7.72
C TYR A 194 13.14 -0.65 -6.38
N PHE A 195 13.21 -1.41 -5.29
CA PHE A 195 13.19 -0.89 -3.94
C PHE A 195 14.61 -0.82 -3.37
N ALA A 196 14.98 0.34 -2.84
CA ALA A 196 16.22 0.55 -2.13
C ALA A 196 15.98 1.35 -0.83
N SER A 197 16.84 1.13 0.17
CA SER A 197 16.80 1.96 1.36
C SER A 197 17.83 3.10 1.26
N MET A 198 17.44 4.26 1.76
CA MET A 198 18.31 5.44 1.84
C MET A 198 19.59 5.13 2.65
N GLN A 199 19.48 4.34 3.72
CA GLN A 199 20.63 3.91 4.52
C GLN A 199 21.66 3.12 3.69
N ASP A 200 21.17 2.23 2.82
CA ASP A 200 22.06 1.44 1.99
C ASP A 200 22.75 2.28 0.93
N LEU A 201 22.03 3.18 0.30
CA LEU A 201 22.56 4.08 -0.74
C LEU A 201 23.57 5.08 -0.18
N ARG A 202 23.34 5.65 1.00
CA ARG A 202 24.28 6.57 1.66
C ARG A 202 25.66 5.96 1.93
N GLY A 203 25.74 4.64 2.10
CA GLY A 203 27.00 3.95 2.28
C GLY A 203 27.84 3.81 1.01
N SER A 204 27.32 4.20 -0.15
CA SER A 204 27.97 4.03 -1.45
C SER A 204 29.03 5.10 -1.72
N GLY A 205 30.15 4.71 -2.34
CA GLY A 205 31.22 5.63 -2.74
C GLY A 205 30.74 6.72 -3.70
N ALA A 206 29.73 6.45 -4.52
CA ALA A 206 29.12 7.42 -5.44
C ALA A 206 28.60 8.70 -4.75
N VAL A 207 28.26 8.63 -3.46
CA VAL A 207 27.74 9.76 -2.67
C VAL A 207 28.62 10.11 -1.47
N GLY A 208 29.87 9.68 -1.49
CA GLY A 208 30.84 9.94 -0.42
C GLY A 208 30.82 8.92 0.72
N GLY A 209 30.17 7.79 0.56
CA GLY A 209 30.24 6.66 1.48
C GLY A 209 31.51 5.82 1.30
N ASN A 210 31.70 4.83 2.17
CA ASN A 210 32.93 4.04 2.26
C ASN A 210 32.90 2.73 1.44
N PHE A 211 31.80 2.41 0.77
CA PHE A 211 31.62 1.11 0.11
C PHE A 211 31.44 1.26 -1.40
N ASP A 212 32.15 0.44 -2.18
CA ASP A 212 31.93 0.32 -3.61
C ASP A 212 30.71 -0.61 -3.86
N LYS A 213 29.53 -0.01 -3.82
CA LYS A 213 28.25 -0.71 -4.02
C LYS A 213 27.20 0.21 -4.64
N ASN A 214 26.16 -0.41 -5.18
CA ASN A 214 25.00 0.28 -5.76
C ASN A 214 25.32 1.20 -6.97
N ASN A 215 26.49 1.09 -7.58
CA ASN A 215 26.90 1.93 -8.73
C ASN A 215 25.90 1.82 -9.88
N GLU A 216 25.35 0.62 -10.12
CA GLU A 216 24.33 0.39 -11.15
C GLU A 216 23.04 1.17 -10.88
N VAL A 217 22.63 1.30 -9.61
CA VAL A 217 21.43 2.07 -9.21
C VAL A 217 21.64 3.55 -9.48
N PHE A 218 22.83 4.09 -9.18
CA PHE A 218 23.18 5.51 -9.42
C PHE A 218 23.38 5.83 -10.91
N SER A 219 23.85 4.88 -11.70
CA SER A 219 24.07 5.07 -13.14
C SER A 219 22.79 4.90 -13.97
N THR A 220 21.69 4.46 -13.37
CA THR A 220 20.41 4.26 -14.06
C THR A 220 19.68 5.57 -14.27
N ASP A 221 19.11 5.75 -15.46
CA ASP A 221 18.19 6.85 -15.75
C ASP A 221 16.79 6.47 -15.29
N TRP A 222 16.42 6.92 -14.11
CA TRP A 222 15.11 6.67 -13.52
C TRP A 222 14.04 7.57 -14.13
N ASP A 223 12.93 6.99 -14.59
CA ASP A 223 11.77 7.77 -15.03
C ASP A 223 11.01 8.36 -13.84
N PHE A 224 10.95 7.58 -12.75
CA PHE A 224 10.20 7.96 -11.56
C PHE A 224 10.89 7.51 -10.28
N ILE A 225 10.90 8.39 -9.29
CA ILE A 225 11.39 8.12 -7.94
C ILE A 225 10.29 8.40 -6.94
N ILE A 226 9.96 7.40 -6.11
CA ILE A 226 9.07 7.55 -4.97
C ILE A 226 9.94 7.60 -3.71
N VAL A 227 9.81 8.65 -2.91
CA VAL A 227 10.52 8.79 -1.63
C VAL A 227 9.50 8.64 -0.51
N ASP A 228 9.52 7.49 0.15
CA ASP A 228 8.61 7.20 1.27
C ASP A 228 9.21 7.69 2.59
N GLU A 229 8.35 8.22 3.48
CA GLU A 229 8.73 8.92 4.71
C GLU A 229 9.78 10.02 4.44
N ALA A 230 9.50 10.86 3.47
CA ALA A 230 10.43 11.85 2.94
C ALA A 230 10.96 12.85 4.01
N HIS A 231 10.23 13.05 5.11
CA HIS A 231 10.67 13.85 6.25
C HIS A 231 11.82 13.21 7.03
N GLU A 232 12.02 11.89 6.88
CA GLU A 232 13.14 11.16 7.48
C GLU A 232 14.31 11.05 6.49
N GLY A 233 15.40 11.74 6.74
CA GLY A 233 16.65 11.46 6.05
C GLY A 233 16.92 12.16 4.72
N THR A 234 15.96 12.75 4.02
CA THR A 234 16.23 13.54 2.82
C THR A 234 16.90 14.88 3.12
N GLN A 235 16.70 15.41 4.31
CA GLN A 235 17.26 16.69 4.77
C GLN A 235 18.72 16.61 5.22
N THR A 236 19.29 15.41 5.40
CA THR A 236 20.70 15.25 5.70
C THR A 236 21.53 15.48 4.45
N GLU A 237 22.76 16.00 4.59
CA GLU A 237 23.70 16.22 3.48
C GLU A 237 23.86 14.98 2.60
N LEU A 238 24.07 13.80 3.21
CA LEU A 238 24.18 12.54 2.47
C LEU A 238 22.87 12.16 1.77
N GLY A 239 21.70 12.47 2.36
CA GLY A 239 20.41 12.24 1.72
C GLY A 239 20.19 13.13 0.50
N GLN A 240 20.59 14.39 0.58
CA GLN A 240 20.55 15.34 -0.54
C GLN A 240 21.51 14.90 -1.66
N ASN A 241 22.72 14.42 -1.31
CA ASN A 241 23.67 13.88 -2.29
C ASN A 241 23.10 12.65 -3.01
N VAL A 242 22.43 11.73 -2.28
CA VAL A 242 21.78 10.56 -2.90
C VAL A 242 20.72 11.02 -3.91
N MET A 243 19.85 11.96 -3.53
CA MET A 243 18.81 12.47 -4.45
C MET A 243 19.40 13.18 -5.66
N LYS A 244 20.44 13.98 -5.46
CA LYS A 244 21.15 14.70 -6.54
C LYS A 244 21.75 13.75 -7.59
N GLU A 245 22.33 12.63 -7.15
CA GLU A 245 22.91 11.65 -8.05
C GLU A 245 21.86 10.80 -8.77
N LEU A 246 20.72 10.51 -8.12
CA LEU A 246 19.67 9.66 -8.69
C LEU A 246 18.72 10.43 -9.61
N ALA A 247 18.37 11.67 -9.26
CA ALA A 247 17.38 12.46 -9.99
C ALA A 247 18.03 13.18 -11.18
N LYS A 248 17.68 12.77 -12.38
CA LYS A 248 18.04 13.46 -13.61
C LYS A 248 17.03 14.56 -13.95
N GLU A 249 17.29 15.37 -14.98
CA GLU A 249 16.40 16.46 -15.37
C GLU A 249 14.99 15.97 -15.76
N SER A 250 14.90 14.80 -16.39
CA SER A 250 13.62 14.18 -16.81
C SER A 250 12.90 13.40 -15.71
N THR A 251 13.59 13.06 -14.61
CA THR A 251 13.05 12.21 -13.55
C THR A 251 11.89 12.88 -12.82
N LYS A 252 10.75 12.20 -12.72
CA LYS A 252 9.63 12.63 -11.88
C LYS A 252 9.86 12.14 -10.45
N ILE A 253 9.48 12.93 -9.46
CA ILE A 253 9.70 12.62 -8.04
C ILE A 253 8.41 12.80 -7.27
N LEU A 254 8.01 11.78 -6.52
CA LEU A 254 6.89 11.81 -5.60
C LEU A 254 7.39 11.60 -4.18
N HIS A 255 7.25 12.61 -3.36
CA HIS A 255 7.53 12.53 -1.94
C HIS A 255 6.26 12.16 -1.16
N LEU A 256 6.36 11.15 -0.31
CA LEU A 256 5.28 10.68 0.57
C LEU A 256 5.65 10.96 2.01
N SER A 257 4.77 11.63 2.76
CA SER A 257 4.98 11.88 4.18
C SER A 257 3.66 12.03 4.94
N GLY A 258 3.64 11.54 6.17
CA GLY A 258 2.56 11.79 7.13
C GLY A 258 2.74 13.10 7.90
N THR A 259 3.98 13.58 8.01
CA THR A 259 4.38 14.76 8.80
C THR A 259 5.45 15.59 8.08
N PRO A 260 5.13 16.16 6.90
CA PRO A 260 6.13 16.82 6.06
C PRO A 260 6.44 18.26 6.45
N PHE A 261 6.24 18.66 7.72
CA PHE A 261 6.32 20.05 8.16
C PHE A 261 7.65 20.74 7.82
N ASN A 262 8.74 19.97 7.79
CA ASN A 262 10.08 20.45 7.40
C ASN A 262 10.29 20.48 5.88
N LEU A 263 9.33 20.04 5.08
CA LEU A 263 9.42 19.99 3.62
C LEU A 263 8.50 20.99 2.93
N LEU A 264 7.44 21.44 3.61
CA LEU A 264 6.37 22.23 2.99
C LEU A 264 6.89 23.52 2.32
N ASP A 265 7.86 24.19 2.92
CA ASP A 265 8.43 25.44 2.40
C ASP A 265 9.22 25.27 1.08
N HIS A 266 9.52 24.04 0.71
CA HIS A 266 10.24 23.71 -0.54
C HIS A 266 9.31 23.47 -1.73
N TYR A 267 7.99 23.41 -1.51
CA TYR A 267 7.00 23.10 -2.54
C TYR A 267 6.00 24.23 -2.72
N LYS A 268 5.56 24.41 -3.95
CA LYS A 268 4.44 25.30 -4.26
C LYS A 268 3.13 24.61 -3.93
N GLU A 269 2.06 25.35 -3.73
CA GLU A 269 0.74 24.82 -3.37
C GLU A 269 0.21 23.79 -4.40
N GLU A 270 0.45 24.03 -5.69
CA GLU A 270 0.09 23.08 -6.75
C GLU A 270 0.87 21.77 -6.71
N GLU A 271 2.04 21.76 -6.09
CA GLU A 271 2.93 20.59 -5.92
C GLU A 271 2.62 19.77 -4.65
N ILE A 272 1.68 20.24 -3.82
CA ILE A 272 1.31 19.56 -2.57
C ILE A 272 -0.10 19.01 -2.68
N TYR A 273 -0.28 17.74 -2.36
CA TYR A 273 -1.58 17.14 -2.07
C TYR A 273 -1.70 16.90 -0.58
N THR A 274 -2.77 17.37 0.05
CA THR A 274 -2.98 17.23 1.50
C THR A 274 -4.18 16.34 1.79
N TRP A 275 -4.00 15.40 2.70
CA TRP A 275 -5.06 14.62 3.33
C TRP A 275 -4.73 14.38 4.79
N ASP A 276 -5.27 15.21 5.64
CA ASP A 276 -5.05 15.17 7.09
C ASP A 276 -6.17 14.45 7.85
N TYR A 277 -6.05 14.43 9.18
CA TYR A 277 -7.04 13.80 10.04
C TYR A 277 -8.40 14.51 10.01
N VAL A 278 -8.41 15.83 9.93
CA VAL A 278 -9.64 16.63 9.93
C VAL A 278 -10.43 16.35 8.65
N MET A 279 -9.75 16.33 7.50
CA MET A 279 -10.35 15.98 6.20
C MET A 279 -10.93 14.57 6.21
N GLU A 280 -10.23 13.60 6.80
CA GLU A 280 -10.72 12.23 6.93
C GLU A 280 -11.98 12.13 7.79
N GLN A 281 -12.02 12.80 8.96
CA GLN A 281 -13.19 12.78 9.83
C GLN A 281 -14.39 13.47 9.18
N LYS A 282 -14.15 14.56 8.46
CA LYS A 282 -15.17 15.24 7.66
C LYS A 282 -15.74 14.31 6.59
N ALA A 283 -14.89 13.71 5.77
CA ALA A 283 -15.31 12.77 4.72
C ALA A 283 -16.05 11.55 5.29
N LYS A 284 -15.65 11.03 6.46
CA LYS A 284 -16.33 9.95 7.15
C LYS A 284 -17.75 10.30 7.56
N THR A 285 -17.95 11.50 8.09
CA THR A 285 -19.26 11.99 8.51
C THR A 285 -20.16 12.33 7.33
N GLU A 286 -19.60 12.99 6.32
CA GLU A 286 -20.33 13.40 5.11
C GLU A 286 -20.73 12.18 4.26
N TRP A 287 -19.96 11.09 4.28
CA TRP A 287 -20.30 9.89 3.51
C TRP A 287 -21.66 9.33 3.90
N ASP A 288 -21.90 9.16 5.20
CA ASP A 288 -23.15 8.61 5.71
C ASP A 288 -24.37 9.50 5.40
N LEU A 289 -24.14 10.81 5.23
CA LEU A 289 -25.17 11.77 4.86
C LEU A 289 -25.47 11.80 3.36
N LEU A 290 -24.42 11.67 2.53
CA LEU A 290 -24.51 11.86 1.08
C LEU A 290 -24.71 10.54 0.31
N HIS A 291 -24.34 9.41 0.91
CA HIS A 291 -24.35 8.09 0.29
C HIS A 291 -25.19 7.10 1.10
N PHE A 292 -26.46 7.46 1.33
CA PHE A 292 -27.38 6.67 2.13
C PHE A 292 -27.52 5.23 1.57
N GLY A 293 -27.18 4.25 2.40
CA GLY A 293 -27.24 2.82 2.06
C GLY A 293 -25.98 2.26 1.39
N ASP A 294 -24.99 3.09 1.05
CA ASP A 294 -23.70 2.62 0.55
C ASP A 294 -22.73 2.34 1.71
N PRO A 295 -21.91 1.28 1.64
CA PRO A 295 -20.91 1.02 2.66
C PRO A 295 -19.93 2.20 2.77
N ASN A 296 -19.74 2.71 4.00
CA ASN A 296 -18.82 3.81 4.25
C ASN A 296 -17.35 3.32 4.15
N PRO A 297 -16.56 3.77 3.17
CA PRO A 297 -15.18 3.31 2.97
C PRO A 297 -14.22 3.77 4.08
N TYR A 298 -14.67 4.66 4.95
CA TYR A 298 -13.91 5.17 6.10
C TYR A 298 -14.29 4.48 7.41
N ALA A 299 -15.29 3.59 7.43
CA ALA A 299 -15.81 2.97 8.66
C ALA A 299 -14.73 2.21 9.44
N SER A 300 -13.83 1.52 8.72
CA SER A 300 -12.74 0.75 9.32
C SER A 300 -11.52 1.58 9.75
N LEU A 301 -11.49 2.87 9.44
CA LEU A 301 -10.37 3.72 9.83
C LEU A 301 -10.48 4.09 11.32
N PRO A 302 -9.38 3.99 12.09
CA PRO A 302 -9.39 4.22 13.51
C PRO A 302 -9.66 5.68 13.85
N LYS A 303 -10.33 5.89 14.98
CA LYS A 303 -10.45 7.22 15.59
C LYS A 303 -9.16 7.55 16.33
N LEU A 304 -8.78 8.82 16.30
CA LEU A 304 -7.76 9.35 17.19
C LEU A 304 -8.42 9.63 18.54
N ASN A 305 -7.97 8.97 19.59
CA ASN A 305 -8.34 9.29 20.97
C ASN A 305 -7.16 10.00 21.59
N ILE A 306 -7.38 11.21 22.05
CA ILE A 306 -6.38 12.00 22.78
C ILE A 306 -6.76 11.96 24.25
N PHE A 307 -5.91 11.36 25.06
CA PHE A 307 -6.03 11.37 26.50
C PHE A 307 -5.09 12.44 27.04
N THR A 308 -5.62 13.34 27.82
CA THR A 308 -4.83 14.35 28.53
C THR A 308 -4.72 13.94 29.98
N PHE A 309 -3.54 14.10 30.53
CA PHE A 309 -3.25 13.88 31.94
C PHE A 309 -2.88 15.21 32.55
N ASP A 310 -3.52 15.54 33.69
CA ASP A 310 -3.16 16.74 34.47
C ASP A 310 -1.97 16.41 35.35
N LEU A 311 -0.82 16.92 34.98
CA LEU A 311 0.41 16.74 35.75
C LEU A 311 0.39 17.48 37.10
N GLY A 312 -0.54 18.43 37.29
CA GLY A 312 -0.73 19.13 38.53
C GLY A 312 0.57 19.62 39.19
N LYS A 313 0.82 19.19 40.43
CA LYS A 313 2.04 19.54 41.18
C LYS A 313 3.33 18.94 40.59
N LEU A 314 3.24 17.84 39.80
CA LEU A 314 4.41 17.24 39.16
C LEU A 314 4.97 18.16 38.08
N PHE A 315 4.09 18.87 37.35
CA PHE A 315 4.54 19.83 36.34
C PHE A 315 5.47 20.89 36.93
N THR A 316 5.07 21.49 38.06
CA THR A 316 5.88 22.53 38.73
C THR A 316 7.20 22.01 39.29
N LYS A 317 7.27 20.72 39.65
CA LYS A 317 8.49 20.10 40.19
C LYS A 317 9.52 19.75 39.11
N TYR A 318 9.07 19.41 37.92
CA TYR A 318 9.91 18.92 36.81
C TYR A 318 9.82 19.77 35.54
N ALA A 319 9.25 20.96 35.59
CA ALA A 319 9.29 21.92 34.51
C ALA A 319 10.66 22.58 34.42
N ASP A 320 11.24 22.60 33.24
CA ASP A 320 12.36 23.49 32.95
C ASP A 320 11.85 24.94 32.86
N GLU A 321 12.74 25.90 33.12
CA GLU A 321 12.43 27.33 33.11
C GLU A 321 11.59 27.68 31.88
N ASP A 322 10.30 27.82 32.12
CA ASP A 322 9.28 28.47 31.31
C ASP A 322 8.24 27.66 30.55
N VAL A 323 8.42 26.44 30.03
CA VAL A 323 7.38 25.97 29.10
C VAL A 323 7.13 24.46 29.01
N ALA A 324 8.01 23.58 29.41
CA ALA A 324 7.85 22.15 29.14
C ALA A 324 8.15 21.24 30.32
N PHE A 325 7.39 20.16 30.49
CA PHE A 325 7.68 19.10 31.42
C PHE A 325 8.95 18.34 31.02
N ASN A 326 9.94 18.28 31.90
CA ASN A 326 11.20 17.61 31.64
C ASN A 326 11.10 16.10 31.88
N PHE A 327 10.62 15.38 30.87
CA PHE A 327 10.51 13.91 30.92
C PHE A 327 11.86 13.23 31.16
N ARG A 328 12.96 13.78 30.66
CA ARG A 328 14.29 13.20 30.82
C ARG A 328 14.72 13.24 32.30
N GLU A 329 14.48 14.34 32.98
CA GLU A 329 14.74 14.44 34.43
C GLU A 329 13.78 13.58 35.23
N PHE A 330 12.49 13.58 34.87
CA PHE A 330 11.45 12.82 35.56
C PHE A 330 11.72 11.31 35.54
N PHE A 331 12.12 10.74 34.35
CA PHE A 331 12.45 9.33 34.19
C PHE A 331 13.95 9.03 34.35
N ARG A 332 14.73 9.91 34.99
CA ARG A 332 16.16 9.70 35.20
C ARG A 332 16.39 8.47 36.07
N VAL A 333 17.33 7.63 35.63
CA VAL A 333 17.76 6.44 36.34
C VAL A 333 19.16 6.67 36.96
N ASP A 334 19.47 5.97 38.04
CA ASP A 334 20.80 5.89 38.64
C ASP A 334 21.69 4.87 37.93
N GLU A 335 22.89 4.64 38.47
CA GLU A 335 23.88 3.69 37.90
C GLU A 335 23.38 2.23 37.94
N ASP A 336 22.45 1.90 38.87
CA ASP A 336 21.86 0.58 39.03
C ASP A 336 20.62 0.38 38.15
N GLY A 337 20.19 1.40 37.40
CA GLY A 337 19.02 1.38 36.54
C GLY A 337 17.68 1.63 37.25
N SER A 338 17.71 2.05 38.53
CA SER A 338 16.52 2.40 39.28
C SER A 338 16.12 3.86 39.06
N PHE A 339 14.81 4.17 39.09
CA PHE A 339 14.37 5.55 38.94
C PHE A 339 14.76 6.40 40.15
N ILE A 340 15.46 7.50 39.91
CA ILE A 340 15.84 8.46 40.97
C ILE A 340 14.60 9.06 41.64
N HIS A 341 13.54 9.27 40.86
CA HIS A 341 12.25 9.81 41.26
C HIS A 341 11.14 8.74 41.34
N GLU A 342 11.49 7.52 41.83
CA GLU A 342 10.61 6.34 41.81
C GLU A 342 9.20 6.60 42.31
N LYS A 343 9.06 7.32 43.43
CA LYS A 343 7.75 7.64 44.00
C LYS A 343 6.87 8.49 43.10
N ASP A 344 7.46 9.44 42.41
CA ASP A 344 6.75 10.32 41.49
C ASP A 344 6.40 9.56 40.21
N VAL A 345 7.31 8.68 39.72
CA VAL A 345 7.09 7.81 38.55
C VAL A 345 5.96 6.81 38.84
N ILE A 346 5.92 6.20 40.01
CA ILE A 346 4.84 5.27 40.40
C ILE A 346 3.50 6.00 40.54
N SER A 347 3.51 7.27 40.97
CA SER A 347 2.28 8.06 41.11
C SER A 347 1.77 8.66 39.81
N PHE A 348 2.63 8.69 38.78
CA PHE A 348 2.30 9.16 37.41
C PHE A 348 1.51 8.11 36.65
#